data_98e825026f9fe13fa954615f091e5462
#
_entry.id   98e825026f9fe13fa954615f091e5462
#
_cell.length_a   1.000
_cell.length_b   1.000
_cell.length_c   1.000
_cell.angle_alpha   90.00
_cell.angle_beta   90.00
_cell.angle_gamma   90.00
#
_symmetry.space_group_name_H-M   'P 1'
#
loop_
_entity.id
_entity.type
_entity.pdbx_description
1 polymer ?
#
loop_
_entity_poly.entity_id
_entity_poly.type
_entity_poly.pdbx_seq_one_letter_code
_entity_poly.pdbx_strand_id
1 'polypeptide(L)'
;MSPRLARRRLGIEGGVGALAAALFVLGFGQELWARYMPEYLRVLGASALLVGAYGALQDLLDAAYAYPGGLLSDRLGSRKALLAFAAATAAGLSIYLFFRSTAAVFCGLLLVAAWKSLGLPASFALVAEELSREDRIAGFTAQAVLKRLPIVIAPPLGGLLLERRGIAGGTRLAIAISLVLCLAMLAALRAAFRRWPAAGHTAFPIAPGRSASPPVAAVKLHPVLKRLLVADCLIRLCEGLPDVFLVVWVLEVLRLSPVRFGLLQSVLMGTAILSYLPAALLARRVEKKPFVVLTFFFFALFPVAVVLSRTFWQLAAAYVVGGLREIGEPARKALIVDLAGASAPGRTVGLYYAVRGFVVAGAAAAGGALWTIRPALTFWMAALLGAAGTLWSLRSLPAGTAPEEIRA
;
A
#
# COMPACT_ATOMS: atom_id res chain seq x y z
N MET A 1 10.46 34.69 4.08
CA MET A 1 9.10 34.08 4.16
C MET A 1 8.91 33.53 5.57
N SER A 2 7.94 34.03 6.35
CA SER A 2 7.78 33.57 7.74
C SER A 2 7.41 32.09 7.79
N PRO A 3 7.88 31.33 8.81
CA PRO A 3 7.57 29.90 8.95
C PRO A 3 6.06 29.60 9.00
N ARG A 4 5.25 30.58 9.44
CA ARG A 4 3.78 30.48 9.46
C ARG A 4 3.17 30.53 8.06
N LEU A 5 3.67 31.38 7.17
CA LEU A 5 3.22 31.46 5.77
C LEU A 5 3.58 30.18 4.97
N ALA A 6 4.77 29.60 5.23
CA ALA A 6 5.18 28.35 4.63
C ALA A 6 4.30 27.16 5.10
N ARG A 7 3.97 27.09 6.40
CA ARG A 7 3.07 26.06 6.96
C ARG A 7 1.65 26.18 6.42
N ARG A 8 1.13 27.40 6.26
CA ARG A 8 -0.20 27.66 5.68
C ARG A 8 -0.27 27.27 4.20
N ARG A 9 0.79 27.55 3.41
CA ARG A 9 0.88 27.15 1.99
C ARG A 9 1.06 25.64 1.79
N LEU A 10 1.65 24.94 2.75
CA LEU A 10 1.80 23.48 2.73
C LEU A 10 0.56 22.75 3.28
N GLY A 11 -0.48 23.46 3.71
CA GLY A 11 -1.69 22.87 4.29
C GLY A 11 -1.44 22.05 5.57
N ILE A 12 -0.35 22.37 6.33
CA ILE A 12 0.07 21.61 7.52
C ILE A 12 -0.44 22.27 8.81
N GLU A 13 -1.38 23.19 8.73
CA GLU A 13 -2.01 23.82 9.91
C GLU A 13 -3.36 23.16 10.23
N GLY A 14 -3.78 23.17 11.49
CA GLY A 14 -5.08 22.67 11.94
C GLY A 14 -5.20 21.17 11.93
N GLY A 15 -6.35 20.65 11.56
CA GLY A 15 -6.65 19.22 11.54
C GLY A 15 -5.86 18.45 10.50
N VAL A 16 -5.53 19.07 9.36
CA VAL A 16 -4.68 18.45 8.32
C VAL A 16 -3.25 18.26 8.81
N GLY A 17 -2.71 19.21 9.58
CA GLY A 17 -1.38 19.05 10.19
C GLY A 17 -1.37 17.92 11.23
N ALA A 18 -2.41 17.82 12.04
CA ALA A 18 -2.57 16.71 12.98
C ALA A 18 -2.71 15.35 12.25
N LEU A 19 -3.47 15.31 11.14
CA LEU A 19 -3.57 14.12 10.28
C LEU A 19 -2.22 13.74 9.67
N ALA A 20 -1.47 14.71 9.17
CA ALA A 20 -0.14 14.50 8.60
C ALA A 20 0.83 13.88 9.62
N ALA A 21 0.84 14.41 10.85
CA ALA A 21 1.60 13.84 11.97
C ALA A 21 1.13 12.42 12.31
N ALA A 22 -0.18 12.17 12.31
CA ALA A 22 -0.74 10.85 12.59
C ALA A 22 -0.34 9.83 11.52
N LEU A 23 -0.40 10.20 10.24
CA LEU A 23 0.02 9.32 9.14
C LEU A 23 1.49 8.92 9.25
N PHE A 24 2.35 9.87 9.65
CA PHE A 24 3.76 9.58 9.86
C PHE A 24 3.99 8.71 11.11
N VAL A 25 3.47 9.12 12.28
CA VAL A 25 3.74 8.44 13.56
C VAL A 25 3.15 7.04 13.60
N LEU A 26 1.89 6.88 13.16
CA LEU A 26 1.24 5.56 13.12
C LEU A 26 1.86 4.67 12.04
N GLY A 27 2.20 5.24 10.88
CA GLY A 27 2.93 4.55 9.83
C GLY A 27 4.30 4.09 10.31
N PHE A 28 5.05 4.96 11.01
CA PHE A 28 6.35 4.61 11.59
C PHE A 28 6.23 3.47 12.60
N GLY A 29 5.29 3.56 13.53
CA GLY A 29 5.02 2.49 14.48
C GLY A 29 4.70 1.16 13.77
N GLN A 30 3.85 1.18 12.75
CA GLN A 30 3.47 0.00 11.99
C GLN A 30 4.66 -0.62 11.25
N GLU A 31 5.49 0.17 10.57
CA GLU A 31 6.61 -0.34 9.78
C GLU A 31 7.76 -0.90 10.65
N LEU A 32 7.79 -0.63 11.96
CA LEU A 32 8.76 -1.27 12.87
C LEU A 32 8.61 -2.79 12.94
N TRP A 33 7.39 -3.32 12.80
CA TRP A 33 7.08 -4.73 13.00
C TRP A 33 6.38 -5.40 11.80
N ALA A 34 5.59 -4.66 11.02
CA ALA A 34 4.70 -5.25 10.02
C ALA A 34 5.45 -6.09 8.98
N ARG A 35 6.63 -5.63 8.53
CA ARG A 35 7.48 -6.36 7.57
C ARG A 35 8.07 -7.64 8.14
N TYR A 36 8.13 -7.78 9.46
CA TYR A 36 8.65 -8.95 10.16
C TYR A 36 7.56 -9.89 10.67
N MET A 37 6.28 -9.52 10.52
CA MET A 37 5.16 -10.32 11.01
C MET A 37 5.10 -11.73 10.39
N PRO A 38 5.39 -11.94 9.09
CA PRO A 38 5.44 -13.29 8.52
C PRO A 38 6.47 -14.19 9.23
N GLU A 39 7.64 -13.65 9.54
CA GLU A 39 8.69 -14.36 10.28
C GLU A 39 8.30 -14.60 11.75
N TYR A 40 7.64 -13.62 12.38
CA TYR A 40 7.09 -13.79 13.73
C TYR A 40 6.04 -14.92 13.78
N LEU A 41 5.17 -15.03 12.78
CA LEU A 41 4.22 -16.14 12.63
C LEU A 41 4.95 -17.48 12.54
N ARG A 42 6.07 -17.56 11.80
CA ARG A 42 6.91 -18.76 11.71
C ARG A 42 7.44 -19.16 13.09
N VAL A 43 7.94 -18.20 13.86
CA VAL A 43 8.42 -18.42 15.24
C VAL A 43 7.29 -18.86 16.19
N LEU A 44 6.05 -18.44 15.95
CA LEU A 44 4.86 -18.92 16.67
C LEU A 44 4.40 -20.32 16.21
N GLY A 45 5.11 -20.97 15.30
CA GLY A 45 4.78 -22.30 14.79
C GLY A 45 3.82 -22.32 13.60
N ALA A 46 3.56 -21.18 12.97
CA ALA A 46 2.72 -21.12 11.79
C ALA A 46 3.38 -21.85 10.60
N SER A 47 2.60 -22.67 9.89
CA SER A 47 3.03 -23.25 8.61
C SER A 47 3.15 -22.17 7.54
N ALA A 48 3.85 -22.49 6.43
CA ALA A 48 3.92 -21.56 5.29
C ALA A 48 2.54 -21.25 4.70
N LEU A 49 1.62 -22.21 4.75
CA LEU A 49 0.22 -22.00 4.34
C LEU A 49 -0.47 -20.93 5.21
N LEU A 50 -0.27 -20.96 6.53
CA LEU A 50 -0.82 -19.95 7.42
C LEU A 50 -0.18 -18.57 7.21
N VAL A 51 1.11 -18.51 6.92
CA VAL A 51 1.79 -17.25 6.54
C VAL A 51 1.21 -16.70 5.23
N GLY A 52 1.01 -17.55 4.24
CA GLY A 52 0.34 -17.18 2.99
C GLY A 52 -1.10 -16.73 3.22
N ALA A 53 -1.86 -17.44 4.07
CA ALA A 53 -3.22 -17.06 4.45
C ALA A 53 -3.28 -15.70 5.18
N TYR A 54 -2.28 -15.38 6.00
CA TYR A 54 -2.14 -14.07 6.64
C TYR A 54 -2.01 -12.95 5.58
N GLY A 55 -1.13 -13.13 4.59
CA GLY A 55 -0.99 -12.16 3.49
C GLY A 55 -2.27 -12.03 2.67
N ALA A 56 -2.90 -13.15 2.32
CA ALA A 56 -4.17 -13.15 1.59
C ALA A 56 -5.29 -12.43 2.36
N LEU A 57 -5.39 -12.65 3.67
CA LEU A 57 -6.34 -11.93 4.53
C LEU A 57 -6.02 -10.44 4.59
N GLN A 58 -4.75 -10.05 4.65
CA GLN A 58 -4.34 -8.65 4.63
C GLN A 58 -4.78 -7.96 3.34
N ASP A 59 -4.54 -8.56 2.17
CA ASP A 59 -4.96 -8.03 0.87
C ASP A 59 -6.48 -7.96 0.75
N LEU A 60 -7.18 -8.98 1.24
CA LEU A 60 -8.64 -9.01 1.28
C LEU A 60 -9.21 -7.89 2.16
N LEU A 61 -8.62 -7.65 3.33
CA LEU A 61 -9.04 -6.57 4.23
C LEU A 61 -8.76 -5.19 3.62
N ASP A 62 -7.62 -5.00 2.94
CA ASP A 62 -7.32 -3.76 2.25
C ASP A 62 -8.37 -3.45 1.16
N ALA A 63 -8.84 -4.46 0.45
CA ALA A 63 -9.90 -4.32 -0.55
C ALA A 63 -11.29 -4.15 0.09
N ALA A 64 -11.64 -4.98 1.07
CA ALA A 64 -12.96 -5.00 1.68
C ALA A 64 -13.25 -3.77 2.57
N TYR A 65 -12.25 -3.22 3.23
CA TYR A 65 -12.40 -2.11 4.15
C TYR A 65 -12.55 -0.74 3.48
N ALA A 66 -12.18 -0.61 2.21
CA ALA A 66 -12.27 0.68 1.50
C ALA A 66 -13.70 1.24 1.49
N TYR A 67 -14.69 0.40 1.18
CA TYR A 67 -16.10 0.81 1.11
C TYR A 67 -16.72 1.09 2.50
N PRO A 68 -16.64 0.18 3.50
CA PRO A 68 -17.11 0.47 4.86
C PRO A 68 -16.43 1.67 5.50
N GLY A 69 -15.14 1.90 5.20
CA GLY A 69 -14.39 3.06 5.69
C GLY A 69 -14.98 4.38 5.20
N GLY A 70 -15.32 4.45 3.91
CA GLY A 70 -16.04 5.59 3.34
C GLY A 70 -17.40 5.80 3.98
N LEU A 71 -18.22 4.76 4.05
CA LEU A 71 -19.57 4.82 4.64
C LEU A 71 -19.54 5.25 6.12
N LEU A 72 -18.58 4.75 6.87
CA LEU A 72 -18.44 5.09 8.29
C LEU A 72 -17.95 6.54 8.46
N SER A 73 -17.05 7.00 7.56
CA SER A 73 -16.61 8.39 7.50
C SER A 73 -17.75 9.34 7.18
N ASP A 74 -18.65 8.97 6.25
CA ASP A 74 -19.81 9.77 5.89
C ASP A 74 -20.84 9.87 7.04
N ARG A 75 -21.04 8.77 7.77
CA ARG A 75 -22.01 8.72 8.89
C ARG A 75 -21.51 9.38 10.18
N LEU A 76 -20.26 9.17 10.54
CA LEU A 76 -19.68 9.66 11.80
C LEU A 76 -19.01 11.03 11.64
N GLY A 77 -18.73 11.43 10.39
CA GLY A 77 -17.82 12.52 10.05
C GLY A 77 -16.35 12.07 10.09
N SER A 78 -15.51 12.64 9.21
CA SER A 78 -14.12 12.25 8.98
C SER A 78 -13.27 12.18 10.26
N ARG A 79 -13.45 13.15 11.16
CA ARG A 79 -12.68 13.25 12.42
C ARG A 79 -13.01 12.15 13.42
N LYS A 80 -14.31 11.88 13.65
CA LYS A 80 -14.74 10.80 14.57
C LYS A 80 -14.38 9.44 14.00
N ALA A 81 -14.50 9.24 12.69
CA ALA A 81 -14.10 8.03 12.00
C ALA A 81 -12.60 7.76 12.18
N LEU A 82 -11.73 8.75 11.96
CA LEU A 82 -10.29 8.63 12.18
C LEU A 82 -9.93 8.25 13.62
N LEU A 83 -10.60 8.86 14.62
CA LEU A 83 -10.39 8.49 16.02
C LEU A 83 -10.85 7.06 16.32
N ALA A 84 -11.97 6.62 15.76
CA ALA A 84 -12.47 5.25 15.91
C ALA A 84 -11.51 4.22 15.27
N PHE A 85 -10.98 4.52 14.07
CA PHE A 85 -10.02 3.64 13.40
C PHE A 85 -8.68 3.56 14.13
N ALA A 86 -8.18 4.68 14.67
CA ALA A 86 -6.99 4.66 15.52
C ALA A 86 -7.22 3.85 16.81
N ALA A 87 -8.39 3.97 17.43
CA ALA A 87 -8.74 3.19 18.62
C ALA A 87 -8.85 1.68 18.31
N ALA A 88 -9.47 1.31 17.16
CA ALA A 88 -9.54 -0.07 16.70
C ALA A 88 -8.12 -0.64 16.47
N THR A 89 -7.23 0.14 15.84
CA THR A 89 -5.83 -0.25 15.66
C THR A 89 -5.11 -0.44 16.99
N ALA A 90 -5.30 0.44 17.98
CA ALA A 90 -4.74 0.26 19.31
C ALA A 90 -5.24 -1.03 19.99
N ALA A 91 -6.53 -1.36 19.85
CA ALA A 91 -7.08 -2.62 20.35
C ALA A 91 -6.44 -3.84 19.64
N GLY A 92 -6.26 -3.80 18.33
CA GLY A 92 -5.57 -4.86 17.59
C GLY A 92 -4.11 -5.02 18.00
N LEU A 93 -3.37 -3.91 18.19
CA LEU A 93 -2.00 -3.95 18.71
C LEU A 93 -1.94 -4.53 20.13
N SER A 94 -2.95 -4.25 20.96
CA SER A 94 -3.06 -4.85 22.29
C SER A 94 -3.25 -6.37 22.22
N ILE A 95 -4.07 -6.86 21.27
CA ILE A 95 -4.21 -8.30 21.03
C ILE A 95 -2.86 -8.91 20.65
N TYR A 96 -2.10 -8.30 19.72
CA TYR A 96 -0.77 -8.77 19.35
C TYR A 96 0.23 -8.79 20.51
N LEU A 97 0.12 -7.82 21.40
CA LEU A 97 1.04 -7.69 22.55
C LEU A 97 0.74 -8.70 23.66
N PHE A 98 -0.52 -8.89 24.02
CA PHE A 98 -0.89 -9.72 25.17
C PHE A 98 -1.01 -11.20 24.82
N PHE A 99 -1.40 -11.58 23.60
CA PHE A 99 -1.61 -12.96 23.20
C PHE A 99 -0.49 -13.45 22.28
N ARG A 100 0.07 -14.65 22.58
CA ARG A 100 1.18 -15.28 21.84
C ARG A 100 0.70 -16.45 21.01
N SER A 101 -0.26 -16.23 20.14
CA SER A 101 -0.78 -17.29 19.29
C SER A 101 -1.01 -16.81 17.85
N THR A 102 -0.90 -17.74 16.90
CA THR A 102 -1.21 -17.46 15.50
C THR A 102 -2.64 -16.93 15.33
N ALA A 103 -3.60 -17.52 16.06
CA ALA A 103 -5.00 -17.08 16.04
C ALA A 103 -5.15 -15.62 16.48
N ALA A 104 -4.42 -15.18 17.52
CA ALA A 104 -4.45 -13.81 17.98
C ALA A 104 -3.90 -12.83 16.93
N VAL A 105 -2.89 -13.24 16.14
CA VAL A 105 -2.38 -12.44 15.03
C VAL A 105 -3.46 -12.27 13.96
N PHE A 106 -4.20 -13.31 13.60
CA PHE A 106 -5.32 -13.20 12.64
C PHE A 106 -6.46 -12.33 13.17
N CYS A 107 -6.88 -12.53 14.42
CA CYS A 107 -7.92 -11.68 15.05
C CYS A 107 -7.49 -10.22 15.15
N GLY A 108 -6.25 -9.98 15.59
CA GLY A 108 -5.72 -8.62 15.72
C GLY A 108 -5.57 -7.92 14.36
N LEU A 109 -5.27 -8.66 13.28
CA LEU A 109 -5.16 -8.11 11.92
C LEU A 109 -6.44 -7.39 11.50
N LEU A 110 -7.61 -7.95 11.83
CA LEU A 110 -8.91 -7.33 11.52
C LEU A 110 -9.01 -5.90 12.09
N LEU A 111 -8.45 -5.68 13.27
CA LEU A 111 -8.49 -4.37 13.94
C LEU A 111 -7.30 -3.49 13.53
N VAL A 112 -6.10 -4.06 13.40
CA VAL A 112 -4.89 -3.30 13.02
C VAL A 112 -5.03 -2.72 11.61
N ALA A 113 -5.67 -3.43 10.67
CA ALA A 113 -5.94 -2.95 9.32
C ALA A 113 -6.84 -1.70 9.28
N ALA A 114 -7.57 -1.39 10.37
CA ALA A 114 -8.55 -0.30 10.39
C ALA A 114 -7.94 1.06 10.05
N TRP A 115 -6.79 1.43 10.64
CA TRP A 115 -6.17 2.71 10.35
C TRP A 115 -5.74 2.85 8.89
N LYS A 116 -5.08 1.83 8.36
CA LYS A 116 -4.52 1.85 7.00
C LYS A 116 -5.62 1.84 5.94
N SER A 117 -6.61 0.97 6.09
CA SER A 117 -7.57 0.66 5.03
C SER A 117 -8.89 1.40 5.19
N LEU A 118 -9.51 1.41 6.40
CA LEU A 118 -10.70 2.20 6.69
C LEU A 118 -10.39 3.70 6.81
N GLY A 119 -9.20 4.07 7.29
CA GLY A 119 -8.80 5.46 7.50
C GLY A 119 -8.45 6.21 6.22
N LEU A 120 -8.20 5.53 5.10
CA LEU A 120 -7.81 6.18 3.86
C LEU A 120 -8.90 7.11 3.30
N PRO A 121 -10.18 6.69 3.14
CA PRO A 121 -11.24 7.58 2.70
C PRO A 121 -11.47 8.75 3.67
N ALA A 122 -11.45 8.49 4.98
CA ALA A 122 -11.61 9.52 6.00
C ALA A 122 -10.49 10.57 5.96
N SER A 123 -9.26 10.16 5.65
CA SER A 123 -8.13 11.07 5.50
C SER A 123 -8.27 11.99 4.28
N PHE A 124 -8.80 11.47 3.18
CA PHE A 124 -9.08 12.29 2.00
C PHE A 124 -10.25 13.24 2.22
N ALA A 125 -11.29 12.78 2.91
CA ALA A 125 -12.42 13.63 3.28
C ALA A 125 -11.97 14.80 4.15
N LEU A 126 -11.15 14.56 5.19
CA LEU A 126 -10.65 15.62 6.07
C LEU A 126 -9.83 16.67 5.31
N VAL A 127 -8.96 16.27 4.37
CA VAL A 127 -8.21 17.22 3.52
C VAL A 127 -9.15 18.02 2.65
N ALA A 128 -10.18 17.39 2.08
CA ALA A 128 -11.16 18.07 1.25
C ALA A 128 -12.05 19.03 2.04
N GLU A 129 -12.33 18.73 3.32
CA GLU A 129 -13.11 19.58 4.24
C GLU A 129 -12.34 20.80 4.73
N GLU A 130 -11.02 20.68 4.97
CA GLU A 130 -10.23 21.71 5.62
C GLU A 130 -9.42 22.59 4.66
N LEU A 131 -9.10 22.08 3.44
CA LEU A 131 -8.28 22.82 2.47
C LEU A 131 -9.09 23.38 1.31
N SER A 132 -8.69 24.57 0.84
CA SER A 132 -9.18 25.16 -0.40
C SER A 132 -8.87 24.26 -1.60
N ARG A 133 -9.58 24.43 -2.72
CA ARG A 133 -9.31 23.64 -3.95
C ARG A 133 -7.87 23.78 -4.43
N GLU A 134 -7.27 24.95 -4.27
CA GLU A 134 -5.91 25.26 -4.69
C GLU A 134 -4.86 24.56 -3.80
N ASP A 135 -5.12 24.46 -2.48
CA ASP A 135 -4.19 23.87 -1.52
C ASP A 135 -4.31 22.34 -1.42
N ARG A 136 -5.40 21.72 -1.93
CA ARG A 136 -5.63 20.27 -1.85
C ARG A 136 -4.52 19.44 -2.50
N ILE A 137 -3.98 19.93 -3.64
CA ILE A 137 -2.88 19.22 -4.32
C ILE A 137 -1.66 19.16 -3.41
N ALA A 138 -1.30 20.26 -2.75
CA ALA A 138 -0.19 20.29 -1.80
C ALA A 138 -0.47 19.38 -0.58
N GLY A 139 -1.69 19.38 -0.05
CA GLY A 139 -2.11 18.52 1.05
C GLY A 139 -2.01 17.03 0.72
N PHE A 140 -2.49 16.60 -0.44
CA PHE A 140 -2.38 15.21 -0.89
C PHE A 140 -0.94 14.80 -1.20
N THR A 141 -0.13 15.72 -1.76
CA THR A 141 1.30 15.47 -1.99
C THR A 141 2.05 15.28 -0.67
N ALA A 142 1.80 16.15 0.32
CA ALA A 142 2.38 16.02 1.65
C ALA A 142 2.01 14.68 2.30
N GLN A 143 0.73 14.26 2.22
CA GLN A 143 0.31 12.95 2.71
C GLN A 143 1.02 11.79 2.00
N ALA A 144 1.18 11.85 0.67
CA ALA A 144 1.85 10.81 -0.10
C ALA A 144 3.32 10.65 0.31
N VAL A 145 4.02 11.75 0.55
CA VAL A 145 5.41 11.74 1.04
C VAL A 145 5.49 11.22 2.48
N LEU A 146 4.64 11.73 3.37
CA LEU A 146 4.64 11.37 4.79
C LEU A 146 4.29 9.89 5.04
N LYS A 147 3.50 9.28 4.16
CA LYS A 147 3.22 7.83 4.21
C LYS A 147 4.42 6.97 3.78
N ARG A 148 5.31 7.49 2.94
CA ARG A 148 6.44 6.72 2.40
C ARG A 148 7.70 6.82 3.26
N LEU A 149 7.91 7.93 3.97
CA LEU A 149 9.08 8.13 4.83
C LEU A 149 9.22 7.07 5.94
N PRO A 150 8.16 6.68 6.66
CA PRO A 150 8.22 5.59 7.63
C PRO A 150 8.76 4.28 7.06
N ILE A 151 8.41 3.95 5.80
CA ILE A 151 8.84 2.71 5.14
C ILE A 151 10.36 2.70 4.88
N VAL A 152 10.98 3.88 4.75
CA VAL A 152 12.44 4.00 4.60
C VAL A 152 13.15 3.87 5.95
N ILE A 153 12.58 4.45 7.01
CA ILE A 153 13.29 4.65 8.27
C ILE A 153 13.00 3.54 9.29
N ALA A 154 11.76 3.10 9.40
CA ALA A 154 11.34 2.21 10.48
C ALA A 154 11.80 0.74 10.33
N PRO A 155 11.82 0.11 9.14
CA PRO A 155 12.22 -1.29 9.03
C PRO A 155 13.65 -1.58 9.53
N PRO A 156 14.69 -0.78 9.25
CA PRO A 156 16.01 -1.01 9.83
C PRO A 156 16.02 -0.92 11.36
N LEU A 157 15.26 0.01 11.92
CA LEU A 157 15.13 0.16 13.37
C LEU A 157 14.38 -1.02 13.98
N GLY A 158 13.30 -1.48 13.32
CA GLY A 158 12.61 -2.72 13.68
C GLY A 158 13.56 -3.91 13.65
N GLY A 159 14.34 -4.06 12.58
CA GLY A 159 15.37 -5.09 12.47
C GLY A 159 16.38 -5.07 13.61
N LEU A 160 16.82 -3.88 14.03
CA LEU A 160 17.72 -3.72 15.18
C LEU A 160 17.09 -4.21 16.49
N LEU A 161 15.80 -3.97 16.70
CA LEU A 161 15.08 -4.50 17.88
C LEU A 161 15.04 -6.03 17.85
N LEU A 162 14.80 -6.62 16.67
CA LEU A 162 14.75 -8.06 16.46
C LEU A 162 16.14 -8.70 16.63
N GLU A 163 17.19 -8.05 16.15
CA GLU A 163 18.57 -8.55 16.29
C GLU A 163 19.04 -8.57 17.74
N ARG A 164 18.66 -7.54 18.54
CA ARG A 164 19.04 -7.44 19.95
C ARG A 164 18.23 -8.33 20.90
N ARG A 165 16.96 -8.62 20.59
CA ARG A 165 16.02 -9.33 21.48
C ARG A 165 15.45 -10.62 20.90
N GLY A 166 15.96 -11.07 19.76
CA GLY A 166 15.40 -12.18 19.00
C GLY A 166 14.10 -11.79 18.29
N ILE A 167 13.68 -12.60 17.32
CA ILE A 167 12.52 -12.30 16.48
C ILE A 167 11.26 -12.10 17.32
N ALA A 168 10.95 -13.03 18.25
CA ALA A 168 9.74 -12.91 19.06
C ALA A 168 9.79 -11.72 20.04
N GLY A 169 10.88 -11.54 20.76
CA GLY A 169 11.04 -10.44 21.73
C GLY A 169 11.10 -9.08 21.08
N GLY A 170 11.87 -8.96 19.99
CA GLY A 170 12.03 -7.72 19.23
C GLY A 170 10.74 -7.28 18.56
N THR A 171 10.00 -8.20 17.91
CA THR A 171 8.69 -7.90 17.30
C THR A 171 7.69 -7.42 18.35
N ARG A 172 7.63 -8.06 19.51
CA ARG A 172 6.75 -7.63 20.60
C ARG A 172 7.13 -6.25 21.16
N LEU A 173 8.42 -5.96 21.27
CA LEU A 173 8.87 -4.63 21.67
C LEU A 173 8.48 -3.58 20.62
N ALA A 174 8.66 -3.88 19.33
CA ALA A 174 8.23 -3.02 18.24
C ALA A 174 6.71 -2.77 18.27
N ILE A 175 5.89 -3.81 18.54
CA ILE A 175 4.44 -3.69 18.73
C ILE A 175 4.11 -2.84 19.96
N ALA A 176 4.80 -3.01 21.07
CA ALA A 176 4.61 -2.19 22.27
C ALA A 176 4.92 -0.71 22.01
N ILE A 177 6.04 -0.40 21.34
CA ILE A 177 6.37 0.96 20.90
C ILE A 177 5.25 1.51 20.02
N SER A 178 4.76 0.72 19.05
CA SER A 178 3.68 1.11 18.15
C SER A 178 2.38 1.39 18.90
N LEU A 179 2.05 0.60 19.92
CA LEU A 179 0.89 0.82 20.77
C LEU A 179 1.00 2.14 21.55
N VAL A 180 2.15 2.41 22.14
CA VAL A 180 2.41 3.68 22.86
C VAL A 180 2.28 4.87 21.89
N LEU A 181 2.90 4.79 20.71
CA LEU A 181 2.79 5.82 19.68
C LEU A 181 1.32 6.00 19.20
N CYS A 182 0.58 4.91 19.06
CA CYS A 182 -0.82 4.93 18.66
C CYS A 182 -1.68 5.62 19.72
N LEU A 183 -1.52 5.28 21.00
CA LEU A 183 -2.25 5.90 22.11
C LEU A 183 -1.90 7.38 22.27
N ALA A 184 -0.62 7.73 22.18
CA ALA A 184 -0.16 9.12 22.21
C ALA A 184 -0.74 9.92 21.05
N MET A 185 -0.74 9.34 19.83
CA MET A 185 -1.28 10.01 18.65
C MET A 185 -2.81 10.12 18.71
N LEU A 186 -3.50 9.12 19.25
CA LEU A 186 -4.96 9.16 19.48
C LEU A 186 -5.32 10.31 20.45
N ALA A 187 -4.55 10.48 21.53
CA ALA A 187 -4.73 11.61 22.45
C ALA A 187 -4.44 12.96 21.77
N ALA A 188 -3.36 13.03 20.98
CA ALA A 188 -3.00 14.25 20.23
C ALA A 188 -4.05 14.62 19.18
N LEU A 189 -4.58 13.67 18.41
CA LEU A 189 -5.66 13.87 17.45
C LEU A 189 -6.94 14.37 18.15
N ARG A 190 -7.29 13.77 19.28
CA ARG A 190 -8.44 14.21 20.09
C ARG A 190 -8.28 15.65 20.56
N ALA A 191 -7.09 16.02 21.04
CA ALA A 191 -6.79 17.37 21.48
C ALA A 191 -6.79 18.37 20.30
N ALA A 192 -6.21 17.98 19.16
CA ALA A 192 -6.18 18.79 17.95
C ALA A 192 -7.61 19.06 17.43
N PHE A 193 -8.44 18.02 17.30
CA PHE A 193 -9.81 18.17 16.79
C PHE A 193 -10.73 18.94 17.73
N ARG A 194 -10.41 19.02 19.04
CA ARG A 194 -11.10 19.90 19.98
C ARG A 194 -10.67 21.37 19.82
N ARG A 195 -9.38 21.64 19.57
CA ARG A 195 -8.82 23.00 19.43
C ARG A 195 -9.19 23.67 18.11
N TRP A 196 -9.29 22.86 17.04
CA TRP A 196 -9.65 23.34 15.71
C TRP A 196 -10.99 22.70 15.31
N PRO A 197 -12.15 23.31 15.66
CA PRO A 197 -13.45 22.83 15.19
C PRO A 197 -13.47 22.86 13.66
N ALA A 198 -14.29 21.98 13.05
CA ALA A 198 -14.40 21.89 11.60
C ALA A 198 -14.70 23.28 11.04
N ALA A 199 -13.90 23.77 10.12
CA ALA A 199 -14.28 24.90 9.28
C ALA A 199 -15.56 24.43 8.58
N GLY A 200 -16.65 25.19 8.75
CA GLY A 200 -18.01 24.84 8.27
C GLY A 200 -18.18 24.78 6.76
N HIS A 201 -17.16 24.29 6.07
CA HIS A 201 -17.23 23.92 4.67
C HIS A 201 -18.05 22.63 4.63
N THR A 202 -19.32 22.79 4.24
CA THR A 202 -20.25 21.72 3.97
C THR A 202 -19.50 20.55 3.35
N ALA A 203 -19.56 19.40 4.05
CA ALA A 203 -19.24 18.10 3.44
C ALA A 203 -19.74 18.15 2.00
N PHE A 204 -18.93 17.64 1.05
CA PHE A 204 -19.43 17.48 -0.30
C PHE A 204 -20.85 16.93 -0.17
N PRO A 205 -21.89 17.62 -0.62
CA PRO A 205 -23.17 16.98 -0.68
C PRO A 205 -22.93 15.82 -1.65
N ILE A 206 -22.83 14.61 -1.10
CA ILE A 206 -23.20 13.45 -1.90
C ILE A 206 -24.63 13.78 -2.23
N ALA A 207 -24.87 14.26 -3.47
CA ALA A 207 -26.19 14.67 -3.91
C ALA A 207 -27.14 13.53 -3.57
N PRO A 208 -28.06 13.72 -2.59
CA PRO A 208 -29.08 12.73 -2.31
C PRO A 208 -29.96 12.74 -3.54
N GLY A 209 -29.83 11.75 -4.40
CA GLY A 209 -30.67 11.69 -5.60
C GLY A 209 -29.98 11.38 -6.91
N ARG A 210 -28.72 10.98 -6.97
CA ARG A 210 -28.29 10.20 -8.14
C ARG A 210 -28.89 8.82 -7.98
N SER A 211 -30.16 8.77 -8.46
CA SER A 211 -30.97 7.62 -8.84
C SER A 211 -30.17 6.35 -9.04
N ALA A 212 -30.81 5.25 -8.64
CA ALA A 212 -30.41 3.87 -8.78
C ALA A 212 -29.33 3.67 -9.85
N SER A 213 -28.09 3.61 -9.39
CA SER A 213 -26.95 3.36 -10.28
C SER A 213 -27.22 2.04 -10.99
N PRO A 214 -27.18 1.96 -12.33
CA PRO A 214 -27.33 0.68 -12.98
C PRO A 214 -26.38 -0.34 -12.34
N PRO A 215 -26.79 -1.60 -12.24
CA PRO A 215 -26.00 -2.63 -11.58
C PRO A 215 -24.59 -2.66 -12.19
N VAL A 216 -23.58 -2.96 -11.37
CA VAL A 216 -22.16 -3.03 -11.77
C VAL A 216 -21.96 -3.89 -13.04
N ALA A 217 -22.84 -4.87 -13.24
CA ALA A 217 -22.89 -5.73 -14.44
C ALA A 217 -23.10 -4.97 -15.78
N ALA A 218 -23.56 -3.71 -15.75
CA ALA A 218 -23.82 -2.92 -16.97
C ALA A 218 -22.59 -2.10 -17.43
N VAL A 219 -21.49 -2.08 -16.67
CA VAL A 219 -20.29 -1.32 -17.02
C VAL A 219 -19.45 -2.12 -18.02
N LYS A 220 -19.47 -1.73 -19.29
CA LYS A 220 -18.60 -2.32 -20.32
C LYS A 220 -17.21 -1.67 -20.26
N LEU A 221 -16.20 -2.45 -19.89
CA LEU A 221 -14.81 -1.99 -19.95
C LEU A 221 -14.36 -1.89 -21.41
N HIS A 222 -13.67 -0.79 -21.75
CA HIS A 222 -13.05 -0.60 -23.06
C HIS A 222 -12.09 -1.78 -23.38
N PRO A 223 -12.01 -2.27 -24.62
CA PRO A 223 -11.17 -3.43 -24.98
C PRO A 223 -9.70 -3.29 -24.54
N VAL A 224 -9.11 -2.10 -24.72
CA VAL A 224 -7.72 -1.82 -24.29
C VAL A 224 -7.60 -1.87 -22.77
N LEU A 225 -8.62 -1.38 -22.02
CA LEU A 225 -8.63 -1.44 -20.57
C LEU A 225 -8.75 -2.88 -20.05
N LYS A 226 -9.48 -3.76 -20.75
CA LYS A 226 -9.52 -5.20 -20.44
C LYS A 226 -8.14 -5.86 -20.64
N ARG A 227 -7.45 -5.52 -21.73
CA ARG A 227 -6.09 -6.04 -22.01
C ARG A 227 -5.09 -5.57 -20.94
N LEU A 228 -5.18 -4.29 -20.54
CA LEU A 228 -4.38 -3.75 -19.45
C LEU A 228 -4.71 -4.42 -18.11
N LEU A 229 -5.99 -4.72 -17.83
CA LEU A 229 -6.42 -5.41 -16.63
C LEU A 229 -5.82 -6.81 -16.52
N VAL A 230 -5.80 -7.57 -17.62
CA VAL A 230 -5.16 -8.91 -17.65
C VAL A 230 -3.67 -8.80 -17.32
N ALA A 231 -2.96 -7.87 -17.98
CA ALA A 231 -1.55 -7.62 -17.69
C ALA A 231 -1.33 -7.23 -16.22
N ASP A 232 -2.15 -6.30 -15.70
CA ASP A 232 -2.05 -5.81 -14.32
C ASP A 232 -2.36 -6.91 -13.29
N CYS A 233 -3.32 -7.80 -13.56
CA CYS A 233 -3.57 -8.97 -12.72
C CYS A 233 -2.37 -9.91 -12.68
N LEU A 234 -1.74 -10.22 -13.82
CA LEU A 234 -0.55 -11.07 -13.87
C LEU A 234 0.64 -10.46 -13.11
N ILE A 235 0.84 -9.16 -13.25
CA ILE A 235 1.90 -8.43 -12.54
C ILE A 235 1.63 -8.37 -11.03
N ARG A 236 0.39 -8.18 -10.62
CA ARG A 236 0.05 -8.16 -9.20
C ARG A 236 0.10 -9.55 -8.55
N LEU A 237 -0.22 -10.60 -9.30
CA LEU A 237 0.04 -11.98 -8.86
C LEU A 237 1.55 -12.23 -8.71
N CYS A 238 2.37 -11.74 -9.67
CA CYS A 238 3.83 -11.77 -9.57
C CYS A 238 4.35 -11.09 -8.29
N GLU A 239 3.76 -9.97 -7.90
CA GLU A 239 4.12 -9.26 -6.66
C GLU A 239 3.63 -10.00 -5.42
N GLY A 240 2.35 -10.38 -5.38
CA GLY A 240 1.70 -10.93 -4.19
C GLY A 240 2.17 -12.33 -3.80
N LEU A 241 2.58 -13.17 -4.76
CA LEU A 241 3.07 -14.52 -4.47
C LEU A 241 4.24 -14.53 -3.47
N PRO A 242 5.35 -13.78 -3.68
CA PRO A 242 6.49 -13.79 -2.79
C PRO A 242 6.44 -12.75 -1.66
N ASP A 243 5.51 -11.80 -1.65
CA ASP A 243 5.60 -10.60 -0.80
C ASP A 243 5.80 -10.93 0.68
N VAL A 244 4.94 -11.75 1.25
CA VAL A 244 5.04 -12.19 2.66
C VAL A 244 6.22 -13.13 2.92
N PHE A 245 6.76 -13.75 1.88
CA PHE A 245 7.89 -14.68 1.96
C PHE A 245 9.26 -14.02 1.76
N LEU A 246 9.32 -12.75 1.38
CA LEU A 246 10.59 -12.03 1.23
C LEU A 246 11.40 -12.00 2.53
N VAL A 247 10.76 -11.70 3.66
CA VAL A 247 11.42 -11.69 4.96
C VAL A 247 11.87 -13.09 5.36
N VAL A 248 11.02 -14.10 5.17
CA VAL A 248 11.31 -15.50 5.48
C VAL A 248 12.49 -16.00 4.62
N TRP A 249 12.52 -15.65 3.30
CA TRP A 249 13.64 -15.96 2.42
C TRP A 249 14.96 -15.37 2.91
N VAL A 250 14.95 -14.09 3.27
CA VAL A 250 16.16 -13.38 3.71
C VAL A 250 16.66 -13.90 5.07
N LEU A 251 15.78 -14.19 6.02
CA LEU A 251 16.16 -14.60 7.36
C LEU A 251 16.40 -16.12 7.47
N GLU A 252 15.49 -16.96 6.96
CA GLU A 252 15.60 -18.43 7.10
C GLU A 252 16.50 -19.06 6.03
N VAL A 253 16.35 -18.66 4.75
CA VAL A 253 17.07 -19.31 3.63
C VAL A 253 18.46 -18.71 3.44
N LEU A 254 18.58 -17.39 3.39
CA LEU A 254 19.86 -16.71 3.19
C LEU A 254 20.61 -16.44 4.50
N ARG A 255 19.96 -16.66 5.66
CA ARG A 255 20.56 -16.49 6.99
C ARG A 255 21.13 -15.08 7.24
N LEU A 256 20.53 -14.06 6.61
CA LEU A 256 20.89 -12.67 6.85
C LEU A 256 20.19 -12.12 8.09
N SER A 257 20.78 -11.08 8.71
CA SER A 257 20.21 -10.49 9.90
C SER A 257 18.94 -9.67 9.63
N PRO A 258 18.06 -9.51 10.61
CA PRO A 258 16.87 -8.66 10.52
C PRO A 258 17.18 -7.20 10.13
N VAL A 259 18.29 -6.62 10.62
CA VAL A 259 18.73 -5.26 10.24
C VAL A 259 19.02 -5.20 8.73
N ARG A 260 19.70 -6.20 8.18
CA ARG A 260 19.98 -6.26 6.73
C ARG A 260 18.70 -6.31 5.91
N PHE A 261 17.69 -7.08 6.34
CA PHE A 261 16.37 -7.07 5.70
C PHE A 261 15.71 -5.69 5.79
N GLY A 262 15.75 -5.04 6.93
CA GLY A 262 15.25 -3.67 7.09
C GLY A 262 15.94 -2.68 6.15
N LEU A 263 17.27 -2.75 6.02
CA LEU A 263 18.04 -1.94 5.06
C LEU A 263 17.64 -2.20 3.60
N LEU A 264 17.37 -3.47 3.23
CA LEU A 264 16.86 -3.81 1.91
C LEU A 264 15.51 -3.12 1.65
N GLN A 265 14.60 -3.08 2.62
CA GLN A 265 13.33 -2.36 2.49
C GLN A 265 13.56 -0.84 2.31
N SER A 266 14.54 -0.27 3.00
CA SER A 266 14.93 1.13 2.82
C SER A 266 15.47 1.40 1.41
N VAL A 267 16.30 0.50 0.88
CA VAL A 267 16.82 0.58 -0.50
C VAL A 267 15.66 0.54 -1.50
N LEU A 268 14.74 -0.40 -1.36
CA LEU A 268 13.58 -0.54 -2.24
C LEU A 268 12.74 0.75 -2.26
N MET A 269 12.33 1.22 -1.08
CA MET A 269 11.46 2.39 -0.98
C MET A 269 12.21 3.69 -1.32
N GLY A 270 13.48 3.80 -0.96
CA GLY A 270 14.35 4.92 -1.35
C GLY A 270 14.47 5.03 -2.86
N THR A 271 14.75 3.91 -3.55
CA THR A 271 14.78 3.86 -5.01
C THR A 271 13.43 4.22 -5.63
N ALA A 272 12.33 3.71 -5.07
CA ALA A 272 10.98 4.04 -5.53
C ALA A 272 10.69 5.54 -5.44
N ILE A 273 11.04 6.19 -4.33
CA ILE A 273 10.87 7.63 -4.14
C ILE A 273 11.73 8.43 -5.14
N LEU A 274 13.01 8.05 -5.27
CA LEU A 274 13.94 8.74 -6.18
C LEU A 274 13.54 8.59 -7.65
N SER A 275 12.99 7.44 -8.05
CA SER A 275 12.57 7.18 -9.43
C SER A 275 11.23 7.84 -9.79
N TYR A 276 10.36 8.11 -8.81
CA TYR A 276 8.99 8.57 -9.05
C TYR A 276 8.92 9.95 -9.69
N LEU A 277 9.72 10.91 -9.21
CA LEU A 277 9.69 12.28 -9.72
C LEU A 277 10.23 12.42 -11.15
N PRO A 278 11.43 11.90 -11.49
CA PRO A 278 11.92 11.89 -12.87
C PRO A 278 10.95 11.18 -13.83
N ALA A 279 10.39 10.06 -13.40
CA ALA A 279 9.44 9.30 -14.20
C ALA A 279 8.15 10.08 -14.47
N ALA A 280 7.60 10.77 -13.47
CA ALA A 280 6.40 11.59 -13.64
C ALA A 280 6.63 12.77 -14.60
N LEU A 281 7.81 13.39 -14.58
CA LEU A 281 8.19 14.47 -15.49
C LEU A 281 8.36 13.95 -16.92
N LEU A 282 9.00 12.80 -17.09
CA LEU A 282 9.27 12.20 -18.39
C LEU A 282 7.99 11.65 -19.03
N ALA A 283 7.08 11.06 -18.24
CA ALA A 283 5.79 10.53 -18.70
C ALA A 283 4.83 11.59 -19.29
N ARG A 284 5.10 12.88 -19.05
CA ARG A 284 4.36 13.98 -19.69
C ARG A 284 4.79 14.24 -21.13
N ARG A 285 6.00 13.81 -21.52
CA ARG A 285 6.63 14.11 -22.82
C ARG A 285 6.71 12.90 -23.74
N VAL A 286 6.48 11.70 -23.24
CA VAL A 286 6.68 10.44 -23.97
C VAL A 286 5.40 9.59 -23.85
N GLU A 287 5.22 8.69 -24.79
CA GLU A 287 4.10 7.72 -24.78
C GLU A 287 4.06 6.90 -23.48
N LYS A 288 2.86 6.61 -22.99
CA LYS A 288 2.65 5.91 -21.71
C LYS A 288 2.99 4.43 -21.77
N LYS A 289 2.84 3.77 -22.93
CA LYS A 289 3.07 2.33 -23.13
C LYS A 289 4.48 1.89 -22.71
N PRO A 290 5.60 2.52 -23.17
CA PRO A 290 6.95 2.10 -22.77
C PRO A 290 7.16 2.10 -21.26
N PHE A 291 6.59 3.10 -20.54
CA PHE A 291 6.68 3.17 -19.08
C PHE A 291 5.95 2.03 -18.39
N VAL A 292 4.75 1.67 -18.87
CA VAL A 292 3.98 0.56 -18.33
C VAL A 292 4.72 -0.75 -18.54
N VAL A 293 5.24 -0.99 -19.76
CA VAL A 293 6.01 -2.19 -20.09
C VAL A 293 7.29 -2.29 -19.27
N LEU A 294 8.03 -1.18 -19.14
CA LEU A 294 9.27 -1.12 -18.35
C LEU A 294 8.99 -1.44 -16.87
N THR A 295 7.91 -0.89 -16.32
CA THR A 295 7.47 -1.22 -14.96
C THR A 295 7.21 -2.73 -14.83
N PHE A 296 6.47 -3.32 -15.76
CA PHE A 296 6.14 -4.73 -15.73
C PHE A 296 7.37 -5.62 -15.88
N PHE A 297 8.32 -5.21 -16.69
CA PHE A 297 9.62 -5.87 -16.79
C PHE A 297 10.37 -5.88 -15.44
N PHE A 298 10.40 -4.75 -14.72
CA PHE A 298 11.04 -4.72 -13.40
C PHE A 298 10.29 -5.56 -12.36
N PHE A 299 8.95 -5.67 -12.45
CA PHE A 299 8.20 -6.61 -11.61
C PHE A 299 8.60 -8.06 -11.86
N ALA A 300 8.78 -8.45 -13.14
CA ALA A 300 9.22 -9.80 -13.50
C ALA A 300 10.69 -10.07 -13.09
N LEU A 301 11.55 -9.07 -13.25
CA LEU A 301 12.98 -9.19 -12.96
C LEU A 301 13.27 -9.29 -11.46
N PHE A 302 12.48 -8.63 -10.61
CA PHE A 302 12.71 -8.58 -9.16
C PHE A 302 12.74 -9.96 -8.50
N PRO A 303 11.75 -10.85 -8.65
CA PRO A 303 11.80 -12.18 -8.04
C PRO A 303 12.94 -13.05 -8.58
N VAL A 304 13.32 -12.90 -9.86
CA VAL A 304 14.50 -13.56 -10.45
C VAL A 304 15.78 -13.08 -9.75
N ALA A 305 15.94 -11.77 -9.63
CA ALA A 305 17.09 -11.17 -8.97
C ALA A 305 17.20 -11.60 -7.51
N VAL A 306 16.05 -11.68 -6.78
CA VAL A 306 16.03 -12.14 -5.39
C VAL A 306 16.45 -13.60 -5.25
N VAL A 307 15.88 -14.51 -6.06
CA VAL A 307 16.16 -15.94 -5.93
C VAL A 307 17.59 -16.32 -6.34
N LEU A 308 18.19 -15.56 -7.25
CA LEU A 308 19.57 -15.76 -7.69
C LEU A 308 20.60 -15.13 -6.74
N SER A 309 20.19 -14.18 -5.89
CA SER A 309 21.07 -13.51 -4.94
C SER A 309 21.53 -14.46 -3.82
N ARG A 310 22.82 -14.37 -3.50
CA ARG A 310 23.48 -15.16 -2.42
C ARG A 310 24.09 -14.27 -1.36
N THR A 311 24.34 -13.01 -1.65
CA THR A 311 24.96 -12.06 -0.76
C THR A 311 24.06 -10.86 -0.51
N PHE A 312 24.35 -10.13 0.58
CA PHE A 312 23.63 -8.89 0.90
C PHE A 312 23.68 -7.86 -0.25
N TRP A 313 24.83 -7.68 -0.88
CA TRP A 313 25.00 -6.69 -1.95
C TRP A 313 24.23 -7.06 -3.24
N GLN A 314 24.17 -8.36 -3.56
CA GLN A 314 23.34 -8.84 -4.68
C GLN A 314 21.86 -8.60 -4.39
N LEU A 315 21.43 -8.87 -3.16
CA LEU A 315 20.07 -8.54 -2.74
C LEU A 315 19.81 -7.03 -2.77
N ALA A 316 20.76 -6.20 -2.32
CA ALA A 316 20.60 -4.75 -2.40
C ALA A 316 20.40 -4.29 -3.83
N ALA A 317 21.16 -4.84 -4.79
CA ALA A 317 20.94 -4.59 -6.22
C ALA A 317 19.56 -5.09 -6.70
N ALA A 318 19.13 -6.28 -6.27
CA ALA A 318 17.77 -6.78 -6.55
C ALA A 318 16.70 -5.84 -6.00
N TYR A 319 16.87 -5.31 -4.79
CA TYR A 319 15.90 -4.38 -4.17
C TYR A 319 15.92 -2.98 -4.84
N VAL A 320 17.03 -2.56 -5.44
CA VAL A 320 17.03 -1.40 -6.37
C VAL A 320 16.12 -1.69 -7.57
N VAL A 321 16.28 -2.86 -8.22
CA VAL A 321 15.38 -3.30 -9.29
C VAL A 321 13.92 -3.31 -8.81
N GLY A 322 13.67 -3.80 -7.58
CA GLY A 322 12.35 -3.76 -6.94
C GLY A 322 11.78 -2.35 -6.78
N GLY A 323 12.62 -1.35 -6.47
CA GLY A 323 12.21 0.05 -6.38
C GLY A 323 11.90 0.68 -7.74
N LEU A 324 12.63 0.30 -8.80
CA LEU A 324 12.42 0.80 -10.15
C LEU A 324 11.06 0.40 -10.76
N ARG A 325 10.39 -0.61 -10.23
CA ARG A 325 9.03 -0.99 -10.65
C ARG A 325 7.98 0.10 -10.44
N GLU A 326 8.27 1.12 -9.63
CA GLU A 326 7.38 2.28 -9.42
C GLU A 326 7.46 3.34 -10.55
N ILE A 327 8.41 3.22 -11.48
CA ILE A 327 8.66 4.20 -12.56
C ILE A 327 7.41 4.46 -13.41
N GLY A 328 6.69 3.44 -13.84
CA GLY A 328 5.53 3.59 -14.71
C GLY A 328 4.19 3.68 -13.98
N GLU A 329 4.19 3.69 -12.65
CA GLU A 329 2.93 3.76 -11.86
C GLU A 329 2.09 5.02 -12.18
N PRO A 330 2.67 6.23 -12.30
CA PRO A 330 1.91 7.40 -12.73
C PRO A 330 1.33 7.27 -14.13
N ALA A 331 2.11 6.75 -15.08
CA ALA A 331 1.68 6.54 -16.46
C ALA A 331 0.55 5.50 -16.55
N ARG A 332 0.68 4.39 -15.81
CA ARG A 332 -0.35 3.35 -15.73
C ARG A 332 -1.67 3.88 -15.15
N LYS A 333 -1.62 4.64 -14.05
CA LYS A 333 -2.82 5.26 -13.46
C LYS A 333 -3.48 6.24 -14.40
N ALA A 334 -2.69 7.08 -15.08
CA ALA A 334 -3.20 8.00 -16.09
C ALA A 334 -3.89 7.24 -17.25
N LEU A 335 -3.27 6.16 -17.74
CA LEU A 335 -3.83 5.33 -18.80
C LEU A 335 -5.17 4.69 -18.39
N ILE A 336 -5.28 4.20 -17.13
CA ILE A 336 -6.55 3.65 -16.61
C ILE A 336 -7.65 4.70 -16.61
N VAL A 337 -7.34 5.93 -16.18
CA VAL A 337 -8.31 7.04 -16.12
C VAL A 337 -8.71 7.48 -17.52
N ASP A 338 -7.76 7.62 -18.44
CA ASP A 338 -8.02 8.02 -19.83
C ASP A 338 -8.94 7.02 -20.55
N LEU A 339 -8.72 5.71 -20.30
CA LEU A 339 -9.51 4.62 -20.90
C LEU A 339 -10.85 4.36 -20.18
N ALA A 340 -11.08 4.99 -19.04
CA ALA A 340 -12.33 4.80 -18.29
C ALA A 340 -13.55 5.47 -18.95
N GLY A 341 -13.31 6.37 -19.93
CA GLY A 341 -14.36 7.06 -20.66
C GLY A 341 -15.04 8.19 -19.85
N ALA A 342 -15.72 9.10 -20.57
CA ALA A 342 -16.33 10.29 -19.96
C ALA A 342 -17.66 10.02 -19.23
N SER A 343 -18.37 8.93 -19.58
CA SER A 343 -19.74 8.69 -19.10
C SER A 343 -19.82 8.23 -17.64
N ALA A 344 -18.85 7.43 -17.17
CA ALA A 344 -18.85 6.94 -15.78
C ALA A 344 -17.42 6.54 -15.31
N PRO A 345 -16.44 7.47 -15.31
CA PRO A 345 -15.04 7.14 -15.07
C PRO A 345 -14.82 6.50 -13.70
N GLY A 346 -15.47 7.01 -12.65
CA GLY A 346 -15.34 6.46 -11.31
C GLY A 346 -15.79 5.01 -11.17
N ARG A 347 -16.87 4.61 -11.85
CA ARG A 347 -17.37 3.23 -11.85
C ARG A 347 -16.45 2.28 -12.60
N THR A 348 -15.98 2.72 -13.78
CA THR A 348 -15.06 1.93 -14.61
C THR A 348 -13.75 1.67 -13.89
N VAL A 349 -13.17 2.71 -13.28
CA VAL A 349 -11.97 2.60 -12.44
C VAL A 349 -12.23 1.73 -11.21
N GLY A 350 -13.38 1.91 -10.54
CA GLY A 350 -13.78 1.11 -9.40
C GLY A 350 -13.90 -0.38 -9.74
N LEU A 351 -14.58 -0.72 -10.86
CA LEU A 351 -14.70 -2.10 -11.34
C LEU A 351 -13.33 -2.69 -11.69
N TYR A 352 -12.46 -1.92 -12.37
CA TYR A 352 -11.10 -2.33 -12.70
C TYR A 352 -10.31 -2.74 -11.44
N TYR A 353 -10.29 -1.88 -10.41
CA TYR A 353 -9.57 -2.17 -9.18
C TYR A 353 -10.22 -3.26 -8.33
N ALA A 354 -11.55 -3.40 -8.36
CA ALA A 354 -12.25 -4.48 -7.66
C ALA A 354 -11.91 -5.85 -8.26
N VAL A 355 -12.01 -6.00 -9.60
CA VAL A 355 -11.65 -7.24 -10.28
C VAL A 355 -10.17 -7.60 -10.03
N ARG A 356 -9.27 -6.61 -10.17
CA ARG A 356 -7.85 -6.80 -9.88
C ARG A 356 -7.62 -7.23 -8.44
N GLY A 357 -8.20 -6.54 -7.47
CA GLY A 357 -8.04 -6.85 -6.04
C GLY A 357 -8.53 -8.25 -5.70
N PHE A 358 -9.65 -8.68 -6.27
CA PHE A 358 -10.18 -10.02 -6.06
C PHE A 358 -9.26 -11.12 -6.59
N VAL A 359 -8.71 -10.91 -7.80
CA VAL A 359 -7.75 -11.88 -8.41
C VAL A 359 -6.48 -11.98 -7.57
N VAL A 360 -6.01 -10.85 -7.03
CA VAL A 360 -4.75 -10.78 -6.28
C VAL A 360 -4.87 -11.30 -4.85
N ALA A 361 -6.06 -11.23 -4.24
CA ALA A 361 -6.27 -11.65 -2.85
C ALA A 361 -5.85 -13.09 -2.55
N GLY A 362 -5.84 -13.99 -3.55
CA GLY A 362 -5.36 -15.38 -3.41
C GLY A 362 -3.85 -15.57 -3.61
N ALA A 363 -3.13 -14.53 -4.06
CA ALA A 363 -1.72 -14.68 -4.46
C ALA A 363 -0.82 -15.13 -3.31
N ALA A 364 -0.91 -14.48 -2.15
CA ALA A 364 -0.10 -14.82 -1.00
C ALA A 364 -0.38 -16.25 -0.48
N ALA A 365 -1.65 -16.68 -0.51
CA ALA A 365 -2.02 -18.07 -0.15
C ALA A 365 -1.43 -19.08 -1.13
N ALA A 366 -1.50 -18.80 -2.45
CA ALA A 366 -0.86 -19.62 -3.47
C ALA A 366 0.67 -19.65 -3.29
N GLY A 367 1.27 -18.51 -2.93
CA GLY A 367 2.69 -18.41 -2.55
C GLY A 367 3.03 -19.34 -1.39
N GLY A 368 2.17 -19.43 -0.37
CA GLY A 368 2.32 -20.34 0.75
C GLY A 368 2.30 -21.82 0.34
N ALA A 369 1.41 -22.19 -0.58
CA ALA A 369 1.37 -23.57 -1.12
C ALA A 369 2.65 -23.91 -1.91
N LEU A 370 3.12 -23.00 -2.76
CA LEU A 370 4.39 -23.17 -3.50
C LEU A 370 5.59 -23.24 -2.55
N TRP A 371 5.60 -22.45 -1.49
CA TRP A 371 6.67 -22.45 -0.48
C TRP A 371 6.80 -23.82 0.22
N THR A 372 5.68 -24.52 0.49
CA THR A 372 5.72 -25.86 1.10
C THR A 372 6.38 -26.90 0.23
N ILE A 373 6.33 -26.73 -1.09
CA ILE A 373 6.98 -27.63 -2.05
C ILE A 373 8.48 -27.32 -2.13
N ARG A 374 8.79 -26.07 -2.47
CA ARG A 374 10.15 -25.49 -2.48
C ARG A 374 10.09 -23.98 -2.33
N PRO A 375 10.81 -23.35 -1.39
CA PRO A 375 10.83 -21.90 -1.23
C PRO A 375 11.11 -21.11 -2.52
N ALA A 376 12.05 -21.58 -3.33
CA ALA A 376 12.43 -20.94 -4.60
C ALA A 376 11.30 -20.97 -5.65
N LEU A 377 10.38 -21.96 -5.60
CA LEU A 377 9.26 -22.05 -6.55
C LEU A 377 8.35 -20.85 -6.48
N THR A 378 8.14 -20.29 -5.28
CA THR A 378 7.33 -19.07 -5.10
C THR A 378 7.88 -17.91 -5.94
N PHE A 379 9.19 -17.73 -5.96
CA PHE A 379 9.85 -16.68 -6.75
C PHE A 379 9.88 -17.00 -8.26
N TRP A 380 10.12 -18.26 -8.64
CA TRP A 380 10.12 -18.64 -10.05
C TRP A 380 8.72 -18.51 -10.68
N MET A 381 7.69 -18.94 -9.96
CA MET A 381 6.30 -18.77 -10.44
C MET A 381 5.91 -17.29 -10.52
N ALA A 382 6.34 -16.48 -9.56
CA ALA A 382 6.19 -15.03 -9.63
C ALA A 382 6.86 -14.46 -10.88
N ALA A 383 8.11 -14.85 -11.16
CA ALA A 383 8.84 -14.42 -12.34
C ALA A 383 8.14 -14.82 -13.66
N LEU A 384 7.62 -16.04 -13.74
CA LEU A 384 6.86 -16.52 -14.91
C LEU A 384 5.59 -15.68 -15.14
N LEU A 385 4.81 -15.41 -14.09
CA LEU A 385 3.62 -14.56 -14.19
C LEU A 385 3.99 -13.13 -14.59
N GLY A 386 5.08 -12.58 -14.04
CA GLY A 386 5.59 -11.27 -14.39
C GLY A 386 6.04 -11.21 -15.85
N ALA A 387 6.76 -12.21 -16.33
CA ALA A 387 7.18 -12.31 -17.73
C ALA A 387 5.95 -12.43 -18.66
N ALA A 388 4.97 -13.27 -18.31
CA ALA A 388 3.73 -13.39 -19.06
C ALA A 388 2.96 -12.06 -19.13
N GLY A 389 2.84 -11.32 -18.02
CA GLY A 389 2.21 -10.00 -17.97
C GLY A 389 2.95 -8.97 -18.80
N THR A 390 4.29 -8.99 -18.77
CA THR A 390 5.14 -8.10 -19.59
C THR A 390 4.96 -8.38 -21.08
N LEU A 391 5.07 -9.65 -21.49
CA LEU A 391 4.89 -10.07 -22.87
C LEU A 391 3.49 -9.78 -23.38
N TRP A 392 2.47 -10.03 -22.56
CA TRP A 392 1.09 -9.68 -22.86
C TRP A 392 0.93 -8.18 -23.10
N SER A 393 1.50 -7.33 -22.25
CA SER A 393 1.41 -5.88 -22.37
C SER A 393 2.13 -5.36 -23.62
N LEU A 394 3.30 -5.94 -23.97
CA LEU A 394 4.03 -5.60 -25.18
C LEU A 394 3.18 -5.83 -26.45
N ARG A 395 2.49 -6.97 -26.52
CA ARG A 395 1.73 -7.40 -27.70
C ARG A 395 0.34 -6.77 -27.79
N SER A 396 -0.33 -6.59 -26.65
CA SER A 396 -1.77 -6.27 -26.62
C SER A 396 -2.09 -4.80 -26.40
N LEU A 397 -1.15 -4.00 -25.85
CA LEU A 397 -1.35 -2.56 -25.71
C LEU A 397 -0.95 -1.86 -27.01
N PRO A 398 -1.83 -0.98 -27.59
CA PRO A 398 -1.52 -0.24 -28.79
C PRO A 398 -0.32 0.69 -28.60
N ALA A 399 0.49 0.88 -29.62
CA ALA A 399 1.47 1.94 -29.70
C ALA A 399 0.71 3.23 -30.03
N GLY A 400 0.93 4.31 -29.28
CA GLY A 400 0.30 5.59 -29.57
C GLY A 400 -1.14 5.68 -29.06
N THR A 401 -1.34 5.69 -27.74
CA THR A 401 -2.59 6.16 -27.15
C THR A 401 -2.57 7.69 -27.07
N ALA A 402 -2.55 8.34 -28.23
CA ALA A 402 -2.89 9.76 -28.32
C ALA A 402 -4.39 9.93 -28.02
N PRO A 403 -4.81 11.01 -27.36
CA PRO A 403 -6.22 11.24 -26.98
C PRO A 403 -7.22 11.25 -28.15
N GLU A 404 -6.76 11.32 -29.38
CA GLU A 404 -7.62 11.43 -30.58
C GLU A 404 -8.24 10.11 -31.02
N GLU A 405 -7.58 8.96 -30.85
CA GLU A 405 -8.15 7.65 -31.22
C GLU A 405 -9.20 7.11 -30.23
N ILE A 406 -9.33 7.74 -29.05
CA ILE A 406 -10.30 7.33 -28.02
C ILE A 406 -11.66 8.04 -28.22
N ARG A 407 -11.75 9.03 -29.10
CA ARG A 407 -12.98 9.82 -29.39
C ARG A 407 -13.84 9.29 -30.54
N ALA A 408 -13.37 8.30 -31.24
CA ALA A 408 -14.13 7.57 -32.25
C ALA A 408 -14.64 6.23 -31.67
#